data_4d4585ce814bf139507fabcb902a3435
#
_entry.id   4d4585ce814bf139507fabcb902a3435
#
_cell.length_a   1.000
_cell.length_b   1.000
_cell.length_c   1.000
_cell.angle_alpha   90.00
_cell.angle_beta   90.00
_cell.angle_gamma   90.00
#
_symmetry.space_group_name_H-M   'P 1'
#
loop_
_entity.id
_entity.type
_entity.pdbx_description
1 polymer ?
#
loop_
_entity_poly.entity_id
_entity_poly.type
_entity_poly.pdbx_seq_one_letter_code
_entity_poly.pdbx_strand_id
1 'polypeptide(L)'
;MLDMWNPWEIYDRLIEQIDPSVRVSACGRAGKWAFVENSEAGAGMAFHMPVESVPRSLPEDVTGLSLREVAAFAKSWNFAEAAVGMAALNSWYALPSRAEAAGFEPCEVNNWQNLFDPWASQTAGKRVAVIGHFPFAPAALPAVSELIVLERNTLPGDLPDSAAEYVLPTCDYVF
;
A
#
# COMPACT_ATOMS: atom_id res chain seq x y z
N MET A 1 -5.86 27.34 -15.77
CA MET A 1 -4.63 26.67 -15.36
C MET A 1 -5.09 25.32 -14.81
N LEU A 2 -4.85 24.22 -15.53
CA LEU A 2 -5.17 22.90 -15.01
C LEU A 2 -4.31 22.71 -13.77
N ASP A 3 -4.95 22.50 -12.62
CA ASP A 3 -4.26 22.08 -11.40
C ASP A 3 -3.52 20.78 -11.75
N MET A 4 -2.21 20.90 -11.95
CA MET A 4 -1.39 19.72 -12.26
C MET A 4 -1.37 18.86 -11.01
N TRP A 5 -2.14 17.76 -11.03
CA TRP A 5 -2.10 16.77 -9.98
C TRP A 5 -0.66 16.30 -9.74
N ASN A 6 -0.18 16.44 -8.52
CA ASN A 6 1.13 15.96 -8.09
C ASN A 6 0.97 14.57 -7.45
N PRO A 7 1.37 13.50 -8.13
CA PRO A 7 1.22 12.14 -7.60
C PRO A 7 2.04 11.90 -6.32
N TRP A 8 3.03 12.74 -6.05
CA TRP A 8 3.86 12.63 -4.85
C TRP A 8 3.22 13.28 -3.61
N GLU A 9 2.18 14.08 -3.77
CA GLU A 9 1.57 14.81 -2.67
C GLU A 9 1.06 13.87 -1.55
N ILE A 10 0.50 12.72 -1.91
CA ILE A 10 0.05 11.73 -0.92
C ILE A 10 1.23 11.22 -0.08
N TYR A 11 2.36 10.95 -0.72
CA TYR A 11 3.57 10.49 -0.01
C TYR A 11 4.12 11.60 0.89
N ASP A 12 4.17 12.83 0.42
CA ASP A 12 4.65 13.97 1.20
C ASP A 12 3.79 14.16 2.46
N ARG A 13 2.47 14.14 2.33
CA ARG A 13 1.54 14.24 3.46
C ARG A 13 1.69 13.10 4.46
N LEU A 14 1.88 11.88 3.99
CA LEU A 14 2.08 10.72 4.86
C LEU A 14 3.44 10.80 5.59
N ILE A 15 4.50 11.19 4.90
CA ILE A 15 5.85 11.33 5.47
C ILE A 15 5.90 12.46 6.51
N GLU A 16 5.23 13.58 6.25
CA GLU A 16 5.18 14.72 7.17
C GLU A 16 4.56 14.38 8.53
N GLN A 17 3.69 13.39 8.60
CA GLN A 17 3.07 12.94 9.85
C GLN A 17 4.00 12.08 10.72
N ILE A 18 5.10 11.58 10.19
CA ILE A 18 6.07 10.82 10.98
C ILE A 18 6.76 11.76 11.97
N ASP A 19 6.74 11.43 13.27
CA ASP A 19 7.45 12.20 14.28
C ASP A 19 8.95 12.22 13.98
N PRO A 20 9.60 13.40 13.91
CA PRO A 20 11.01 13.51 13.57
C PRO A 20 11.96 12.90 14.61
N SER A 21 11.49 12.61 15.82
CA SER A 21 12.28 11.95 16.87
C SER A 21 12.36 10.43 16.67
N VAL A 22 11.44 9.82 15.91
CA VAL A 22 11.42 8.37 15.71
C VAL A 22 12.58 7.93 14.81
N ARG A 23 13.21 6.84 15.20
CA ARG A 23 14.39 6.27 14.54
C ARG A 23 14.09 4.87 14.00
N VAL A 24 14.82 4.48 12.98
CA VAL A 24 14.89 3.08 12.55
C VAL A 24 15.62 2.27 13.62
N SER A 25 14.98 1.21 14.13
CA SER A 25 15.59 0.28 15.11
C SER A 25 16.16 -0.96 14.43
N ALA A 26 15.56 -1.40 13.33
CA ALA A 26 16.07 -2.48 12.50
C ALA A 26 15.63 -2.30 11.04
N CYS A 27 16.48 -2.77 10.13
CA CYS A 27 16.17 -2.79 8.70
C CYS A 27 16.79 -4.04 8.08
N GLY A 28 16.12 -4.61 7.09
CA GLY A 28 16.67 -5.75 6.39
C GLY A 28 15.81 -6.20 5.22
N ARG A 29 16.18 -7.37 4.71
CA ARG A 29 15.51 -8.00 3.58
C ARG A 29 15.27 -9.47 3.84
N ALA A 30 14.06 -9.93 3.56
CA ALA A 30 13.68 -11.33 3.61
C ALA A 30 13.04 -11.73 2.28
N GLY A 31 13.80 -12.43 1.42
CA GLY A 31 13.35 -12.80 0.08
C GLY A 31 12.98 -11.60 -0.79
N LYS A 32 11.70 -11.47 -1.12
CA LYS A 32 11.15 -10.37 -1.93
C LYS A 32 10.67 -9.16 -1.10
N TRP A 33 10.93 -9.15 0.20
CA TRP A 33 10.41 -8.12 1.10
C TRP A 33 11.54 -7.35 1.75
N ALA A 34 11.45 -6.02 1.69
CA ALA A 34 12.18 -5.15 2.60
C ALA A 34 11.35 -5.02 3.88
N PHE A 35 12.01 -4.92 5.04
CA PHE A 35 11.35 -4.63 6.30
C PHE A 35 12.09 -3.52 7.06
N VAL A 36 11.33 -2.76 7.82
CA VAL A 36 11.83 -1.73 8.75
C VAL A 36 11.04 -1.83 10.04
N GLU A 37 11.78 -1.82 11.14
CA GLU A 37 11.22 -1.61 12.48
C GLU A 37 11.61 -0.22 12.97
N ASN A 38 10.76 0.42 13.74
CA ASN A 38 11.03 1.74 14.30
C ASN A 38 11.14 1.71 15.83
N SER A 39 11.66 2.79 16.42
CA SER A 39 11.90 2.92 17.86
C SER A 39 10.63 2.88 18.73
N GLU A 40 9.44 2.91 18.15
CA GLU A 40 8.16 2.75 18.82
C GLU A 40 7.58 1.34 18.64
N ALA A 41 8.42 0.38 18.23
CA ALA A 41 8.06 -1.02 17.97
C ALA A 41 7.06 -1.23 16.81
N GLY A 42 6.88 -0.23 15.95
CA GLY A 42 6.15 -0.41 14.70
C GLY A 42 7.02 -1.14 13.67
N ALA A 43 6.42 -2.10 12.95
CA ALA A 43 7.08 -2.85 11.89
C ALA A 43 6.34 -2.68 10.57
N GLY A 44 7.08 -2.46 9.49
CA GLY A 44 6.54 -2.31 8.15
C GLY A 44 7.28 -3.14 7.13
N MET A 45 6.57 -3.55 6.10
CA MET A 45 7.12 -4.33 4.99
C MET A 45 6.72 -3.69 3.67
N ALA A 46 7.58 -3.85 2.65
CA ALA A 46 7.27 -3.49 1.28
C ALA A 46 7.92 -4.46 0.29
N PHE A 47 7.31 -4.60 -0.89
CA PHE A 47 7.85 -5.47 -1.93
C PHE A 47 9.14 -4.88 -2.49
N HIS A 48 10.19 -5.68 -2.53
CA HIS A 48 11.49 -5.30 -3.06
C HIS A 48 11.60 -5.69 -4.53
N MET A 49 11.64 -4.69 -5.41
CA MET A 49 11.95 -4.89 -6.83
C MET A 49 13.43 -4.57 -7.09
N PRO A 50 14.19 -5.47 -7.73
CA PRO A 50 15.60 -5.25 -8.03
C PRO A 50 15.77 -4.41 -9.31
N VAL A 51 15.14 -3.22 -9.34
CA VAL A 51 15.22 -2.28 -10.46
C VAL A 51 15.89 -1.01 -9.95
N GLU A 52 16.97 -0.62 -10.60
CA GLU A 52 17.80 0.53 -10.24
C GLU A 52 17.93 1.46 -11.44
N SER A 53 17.04 2.46 -11.52
CA SER A 53 17.11 3.49 -12.58
C SER A 53 18.12 4.59 -12.26
N VAL A 54 18.47 4.72 -10.98
CA VAL A 54 19.49 5.65 -10.47
C VAL A 54 20.39 4.93 -9.47
N PRO A 55 21.65 5.38 -9.29
CA PRO A 55 22.52 4.83 -8.26
C PRO A 55 21.91 4.94 -6.87
N ARG A 56 22.23 3.99 -6.02
CA ARG A 56 21.81 3.99 -4.63
C ARG A 56 22.47 5.16 -3.86
N SER A 57 21.67 5.88 -3.11
CA SER A 57 22.07 6.98 -2.23
C SER A 57 21.79 6.71 -0.75
N LEU A 58 20.82 5.83 -0.46
CA LEU A 58 20.52 5.40 0.91
C LEU A 58 21.62 4.46 1.41
N PRO A 59 22.17 4.67 2.63
CA PRO A 59 23.10 3.73 3.24
C PRO A 59 22.53 2.31 3.30
N GLU A 60 23.41 1.30 3.28
CA GLU A 60 22.98 -0.08 3.40
C GLU A 60 22.38 -0.37 4.77
N ASP A 61 23.01 0.16 5.82
CA ASP A 61 22.48 0.16 7.18
C ASP A 61 21.87 1.53 7.48
N VAL A 62 20.56 1.55 7.70
CA VAL A 62 19.78 2.73 8.05
C VAL A 62 19.42 2.78 9.55
N THR A 63 19.92 1.84 10.34
CA THR A 63 19.66 1.79 11.79
C THR A 63 20.12 3.08 12.46
N GLY A 64 19.28 3.65 13.29
CA GLY A 64 19.52 4.93 13.98
C GLY A 64 19.21 6.18 13.17
N LEU A 65 18.97 6.07 11.85
CA LEU A 65 18.53 7.21 11.04
C LEU A 65 17.09 7.63 11.40
N SER A 66 16.75 8.87 11.08
CA SER A 66 15.39 9.36 11.21
C SER A 66 14.44 8.52 10.35
N LEU A 67 13.35 8.00 10.96
CA LEU A 67 12.34 7.24 10.23
C LEU A 67 11.74 8.08 9.10
N ARG A 68 11.50 9.38 9.35
CA ARG A 68 10.97 10.32 8.35
C ARG A 68 11.91 10.48 7.16
N GLU A 69 13.20 10.61 7.40
CA GLU A 69 14.20 10.74 6.34
C GLU A 69 14.30 9.45 5.51
N VAL A 70 14.27 8.28 6.15
CA VAL A 70 14.25 7.00 5.45
C VAL A 70 12.94 6.81 4.67
N ALA A 71 11.79 7.17 5.23
CA ALA A 71 10.50 7.10 4.55
C ALA A 71 10.45 7.98 3.28
N ALA A 72 11.19 9.09 3.22
CA ALA A 72 11.26 9.94 2.03
C ALA A 72 11.80 9.21 0.80
N PHE A 73 12.59 8.14 0.99
CA PHE A 73 13.06 7.28 -0.09
C PHE A 73 11.96 6.43 -0.75
N ALA A 74 10.73 6.41 -0.22
CA ALA A 74 9.59 5.84 -0.92
C ALA A 74 9.38 6.43 -2.32
N LYS A 75 9.89 7.64 -2.56
CA LYS A 75 9.85 8.36 -3.83
C LYS A 75 11.11 8.16 -4.70
N SER A 76 12.03 7.28 -4.31
CA SER A 76 13.26 7.02 -5.07
C SER A 76 12.98 6.26 -6.36
N TRP A 77 13.72 6.63 -7.42
CA TRP A 77 13.78 5.86 -8.67
C TRP A 77 14.71 4.64 -8.61
N ASN A 78 15.45 4.48 -7.50
CA ASN A 78 16.05 3.20 -7.14
C ASN A 78 15.02 2.40 -6.34
N PHE A 79 14.44 1.36 -6.94
CA PHE A 79 13.32 0.65 -6.33
C PHE A 79 13.72 -0.20 -5.11
N ALA A 80 15.01 -0.51 -4.97
CA ALA A 80 15.52 -1.11 -3.75
C ALA A 80 15.46 -0.11 -2.56
N GLU A 81 15.80 1.16 -2.81
CA GLU A 81 15.63 2.24 -1.83
C GLU A 81 14.16 2.54 -1.57
N ALA A 82 13.35 2.62 -2.65
CA ALA A 82 11.92 2.87 -2.53
C ALA A 82 11.22 1.81 -1.66
N ALA A 83 11.63 0.55 -1.77
CA ALA A 83 11.11 -0.52 -0.91
C ALA A 83 11.45 -0.30 0.57
N VAL A 84 12.65 0.14 0.89
CA VAL A 84 13.04 0.49 2.28
C VAL A 84 12.25 1.70 2.76
N GLY A 85 12.12 2.73 1.93
CA GLY A 85 11.32 3.92 2.23
C GLY A 85 9.85 3.59 2.50
N MET A 86 9.24 2.74 1.66
CA MET A 86 7.87 2.27 1.86
C MET A 86 7.72 1.41 3.12
N ALA A 87 8.70 0.53 3.41
CA ALA A 87 8.68 -0.24 4.64
C ALA A 87 8.79 0.67 5.88
N ALA A 88 9.62 1.72 5.82
CA ALA A 88 9.71 2.73 6.87
C ALA A 88 8.37 3.48 7.06
N LEU A 89 7.74 3.91 5.97
CA LEU A 89 6.42 4.54 6.01
C LEU A 89 5.38 3.62 6.62
N ASN A 90 5.31 2.37 6.17
CA ASN A 90 4.39 1.36 6.68
C ASN A 90 4.64 1.07 8.16
N SER A 91 5.88 1.08 8.64
CA SER A 91 6.19 0.84 10.05
C SER A 91 5.57 1.90 10.97
N TRP A 92 5.45 3.14 10.49
CA TRP A 92 4.80 4.22 11.23
C TRP A 92 3.29 3.97 11.37
N TYR A 93 2.62 3.63 10.27
CA TYR A 93 1.16 3.48 10.24
C TYR A 93 0.65 2.11 10.73
N ALA A 94 1.51 1.10 10.82
CA ALA A 94 1.14 -0.24 11.27
C ALA A 94 0.88 -0.35 12.78
N LEU A 95 1.18 0.68 13.57
CA LEU A 95 0.89 0.68 15.00
C LEU A 95 -0.63 0.74 15.24
N PRO A 96 -1.22 -0.22 15.97
CA PRO A 96 -2.66 -0.26 16.24
C PRO A 96 -3.19 1.05 16.83
N SER A 97 -2.44 1.65 17.76
CA SER A 97 -2.82 2.92 18.39
C SER A 97 -2.98 4.08 17.39
N ARG A 98 -2.23 4.08 16.29
CA ARG A 98 -2.37 5.09 15.23
C ARG A 98 -3.55 4.81 14.33
N ALA A 99 -3.78 3.54 14.01
CA ALA A 99 -4.96 3.14 13.25
C ALA A 99 -6.24 3.51 14.02
N GLU A 100 -6.31 3.20 15.30
CA GLU A 100 -7.43 3.55 16.18
C GLU A 100 -7.61 5.08 16.28
N ALA A 101 -6.52 5.84 16.47
CA ALA A 101 -6.57 7.30 16.53
C ALA A 101 -7.04 7.93 15.19
N ALA A 102 -6.82 7.25 14.06
CA ALA A 102 -7.32 7.64 12.75
C ALA A 102 -8.76 7.18 12.48
N GLY A 103 -9.42 6.52 13.44
CA GLY A 103 -10.80 6.05 13.33
C GLY A 103 -10.97 4.71 12.62
N PHE A 104 -9.89 3.97 12.43
CA PHE A 104 -9.97 2.60 11.90
C PHE A 104 -10.25 1.61 13.04
N GLU A 105 -11.19 0.72 12.80
CA GLU A 105 -11.49 -0.38 13.70
C GLU A 105 -10.80 -1.66 13.22
N PRO A 106 -10.33 -2.53 14.13
CA PRO A 106 -9.80 -3.83 13.76
C PRO A 106 -10.84 -4.65 13.00
N CYS A 107 -10.45 -5.25 11.89
CA CYS A 107 -11.29 -6.19 11.17
C CYS A 107 -11.10 -7.59 11.76
N GLU A 108 -12.19 -8.22 12.24
CA GLU A 108 -12.19 -9.58 12.78
C GLU A 108 -12.18 -10.69 11.70
N VAL A 109 -11.63 -10.39 10.52
CA VAL A 109 -11.49 -11.37 9.44
C VAL A 109 -10.35 -12.32 9.77
N ASN A 110 -10.70 -13.53 10.20
CA ASN A 110 -9.73 -14.59 10.52
C ASN A 110 -9.20 -15.36 9.31
N ASN A 111 -9.80 -15.17 8.14
CA ASN A 111 -9.42 -15.81 6.89
C ASN A 111 -9.36 -14.76 5.78
N TRP A 112 -8.24 -14.63 5.11
CA TRP A 112 -8.06 -13.69 4.01
C TRP A 112 -9.06 -13.89 2.85
N GLN A 113 -9.60 -15.09 2.68
CA GLN A 113 -10.66 -15.39 1.70
C GLN A 113 -11.98 -14.70 2.03
N ASN A 114 -12.19 -14.31 3.29
CA ASN A 114 -13.39 -13.62 3.76
C ASN A 114 -13.20 -12.09 3.79
N LEU A 115 -12.14 -11.58 3.19
CA LEU A 115 -11.80 -10.15 3.20
C LEU A 115 -12.95 -9.26 2.69
N PHE A 116 -13.73 -9.74 1.73
CA PHE A 116 -14.83 -8.99 1.13
C PHE A 116 -16.18 -9.21 1.80
N ASP A 117 -16.33 -10.20 2.69
CA ASP A 117 -17.62 -10.56 3.31
C ASP A 117 -18.30 -9.38 4.03
N PRO A 118 -17.59 -8.54 4.79
CA PRO A 118 -18.19 -7.37 5.45
C PRO A 118 -18.83 -6.36 4.49
N TRP A 119 -18.42 -6.39 3.22
CA TRP A 119 -18.85 -5.44 2.20
C TRP A 119 -19.93 -5.98 1.26
N ALA A 120 -20.21 -7.29 1.32
CA ALA A 120 -21.12 -7.95 0.36
C ALA A 120 -22.51 -7.31 0.29
N SER A 121 -23.07 -6.88 1.41
CA SER A 121 -24.38 -6.21 1.46
C SER A 121 -24.33 -4.77 0.95
N GLN A 122 -23.24 -4.05 1.20
CA GLN A 122 -23.07 -2.64 0.81
C GLN A 122 -22.81 -2.50 -0.68
N THR A 123 -22.18 -3.51 -1.29
CA THR A 123 -21.83 -3.54 -2.71
C THR A 123 -22.94 -4.12 -3.60
N ALA A 124 -24.03 -4.60 -3.02
CA ALA A 124 -25.14 -5.14 -3.78
C ALA A 124 -25.71 -4.14 -4.80
N GLY A 125 -25.80 -4.54 -6.07
CA GLY A 125 -26.23 -3.69 -7.17
C GLY A 125 -25.26 -2.59 -7.59
N LYS A 126 -24.04 -2.58 -7.02
CA LYS A 126 -23.00 -1.58 -7.28
C LYS A 126 -22.01 -2.05 -8.32
N ARG A 127 -21.35 -1.11 -8.96
CA ARG A 127 -20.20 -1.34 -9.83
C ARG A 127 -18.94 -1.33 -8.99
N VAL A 128 -18.22 -2.45 -8.95
CA VAL A 128 -17.09 -2.68 -8.04
C VAL A 128 -15.84 -3.00 -8.82
N ALA A 129 -14.74 -2.31 -8.51
CA ALA A 129 -13.39 -2.67 -8.97
C ALA A 129 -12.59 -3.34 -7.87
N VAL A 130 -11.79 -4.34 -8.24
CA VAL A 130 -10.82 -5.00 -7.37
C VAL A 130 -9.45 -4.88 -8.03
N ILE A 131 -8.46 -4.35 -7.31
CA ILE A 131 -7.08 -4.21 -7.79
C ILE A 131 -6.27 -5.41 -7.32
N GLY A 132 -5.97 -6.28 -8.26
CA GLY A 132 -5.38 -7.59 -8.03
C GLY A 132 -6.36 -8.73 -8.30
N HIS A 133 -5.84 -9.86 -8.77
CA HIS A 133 -6.68 -11.03 -9.05
C HIS A 133 -6.89 -11.87 -7.79
N PHE A 134 -8.06 -11.72 -7.17
CA PHE A 134 -8.50 -12.52 -6.02
C PHE A 134 -9.52 -13.57 -6.49
N PRO A 135 -9.16 -14.85 -6.60
CA PRO A 135 -10.03 -15.88 -7.16
C PRO A 135 -11.37 -16.05 -6.42
N PHE A 136 -11.43 -15.63 -5.17
CA PHE A 136 -12.62 -15.70 -4.32
C PHE A 136 -13.52 -14.45 -4.40
N ALA A 137 -13.06 -13.34 -4.99
CA ALA A 137 -13.84 -12.10 -5.06
C ALA A 137 -15.21 -12.26 -5.70
N PRO A 138 -15.39 -12.98 -6.84
CA PRO A 138 -16.70 -13.19 -7.43
C PRO A 138 -17.69 -13.93 -6.51
N ALA A 139 -17.18 -14.87 -5.71
CA ALA A 139 -18.01 -15.63 -4.77
C ALA A 139 -18.35 -14.80 -3.52
N ALA A 140 -17.45 -13.93 -3.08
CA ALA A 140 -17.64 -13.07 -1.91
C ALA A 140 -18.53 -11.85 -2.22
N LEU A 141 -18.60 -11.42 -3.49
CA LEU A 141 -19.37 -10.26 -3.93
C LEU A 141 -20.45 -10.67 -4.99
N PRO A 142 -21.36 -11.60 -4.67
CA PRO A 142 -22.24 -12.23 -5.68
C PRO A 142 -23.34 -11.31 -6.19
N ALA A 143 -23.64 -10.24 -5.50
CA ALA A 143 -24.77 -9.35 -5.77
C ALA A 143 -24.38 -8.02 -6.43
N VAL A 144 -23.11 -7.83 -6.80
CA VAL A 144 -22.68 -6.62 -7.51
C VAL A 144 -23.29 -6.56 -8.91
N SER A 145 -23.54 -5.36 -9.43
CA SER A 145 -24.03 -5.19 -10.80
C SER A 145 -22.93 -5.50 -11.83
N GLU A 146 -21.70 -5.19 -11.49
CA GLU A 146 -20.51 -5.46 -12.29
C GLU A 146 -19.29 -5.58 -11.36
N LEU A 147 -18.50 -6.63 -11.57
CA LEU A 147 -17.21 -6.82 -10.93
C LEU A 147 -16.09 -6.67 -11.97
N ILE A 148 -15.20 -5.72 -11.75
CA ILE A 148 -14.07 -5.45 -12.63
C ILE A 148 -12.80 -5.78 -11.86
N VAL A 149 -11.95 -6.63 -12.45
CA VAL A 149 -10.63 -6.94 -11.92
C VAL A 149 -9.59 -6.20 -12.72
N LEU A 150 -8.74 -5.44 -12.04
CA LEU A 150 -7.58 -4.75 -12.61
C LEU A 150 -6.32 -5.49 -12.15
N GLU A 151 -5.56 -6.04 -13.09
CA GLU A 151 -4.39 -6.87 -12.76
C GLU A 151 -3.23 -6.57 -13.72
N ARG A 152 -2.01 -6.63 -13.20
CA ARG A 152 -0.78 -6.46 -14.01
C ARG A 152 -0.52 -7.67 -14.89
N ASN A 153 -0.71 -8.87 -14.35
CA ASN A 153 -0.59 -10.14 -15.07
C ASN A 153 -1.98 -10.72 -15.32
N THR A 154 -2.70 -10.11 -16.25
CA THR A 154 -4.12 -10.38 -16.51
C THR A 154 -4.42 -11.85 -16.82
N LEU A 155 -5.51 -12.35 -16.26
CA LEU A 155 -6.16 -13.59 -16.65
C LEU A 155 -7.37 -13.28 -17.57
N PRO A 156 -7.95 -14.29 -18.24
CA PRO A 156 -9.15 -14.07 -19.05
C PRO A 156 -10.29 -13.44 -18.23
N GLY A 157 -10.73 -12.27 -18.65
CA GLY A 157 -11.74 -11.47 -17.96
C GLY A 157 -11.23 -10.29 -17.16
N ASP A 158 -9.93 -10.26 -16.85
CA ASP A 158 -9.30 -9.12 -16.18
C ASP A 158 -9.00 -7.98 -17.16
N LEU A 159 -9.00 -6.77 -16.68
CA LEU A 159 -8.45 -5.61 -17.36
C LEU A 159 -7.00 -5.33 -16.89
N PRO A 160 -6.14 -4.78 -17.75
CA PRO A 160 -4.79 -4.40 -17.33
C PRO A 160 -4.85 -3.26 -16.31
N ASP A 161 -3.91 -3.22 -15.37
CA ASP A 161 -3.80 -2.20 -14.32
C ASP A 161 -3.71 -0.77 -14.89
N SER A 162 -3.17 -0.61 -16.10
CA SER A 162 -3.15 0.66 -16.83
C SER A 162 -4.53 1.21 -17.22
N ALA A 163 -5.59 0.39 -17.17
CA ALA A 163 -6.97 0.85 -17.37
C ALA A 163 -7.56 1.55 -16.12
N ALA A 164 -6.85 1.58 -15.01
CA ALA A 164 -7.34 2.11 -13.73
C ALA A 164 -7.86 3.55 -13.85
N GLU A 165 -7.15 4.43 -14.56
CA GLU A 165 -7.55 5.84 -14.74
C GLU A 165 -8.92 6.02 -15.41
N TYR A 166 -9.34 5.06 -16.24
CA TYR A 166 -10.63 5.08 -16.94
C TYR A 166 -11.72 4.33 -16.17
N VAL A 167 -11.34 3.29 -15.46
CA VAL A 167 -12.27 2.37 -14.78
C VAL A 167 -12.65 2.89 -13.39
N LEU A 168 -11.68 3.24 -12.55
CA LEU A 168 -11.93 3.57 -11.15
C LEU A 168 -12.91 4.75 -10.95
N PRO A 169 -12.88 5.83 -11.76
CA PRO A 169 -13.84 6.93 -11.63
C PRO A 169 -15.29 6.53 -11.89
N THR A 170 -15.52 5.36 -12.51
CA THR A 170 -16.86 4.85 -12.84
C THR A 170 -17.38 3.83 -11.84
N CYS A 171 -16.58 3.47 -10.83
CA CYS A 171 -16.94 2.48 -9.82
C CYS A 171 -17.49 3.14 -8.57
N ASP A 172 -18.48 2.45 -7.95
CA ASP A 172 -19.02 2.87 -6.64
C ASP A 172 -18.08 2.45 -5.50
N TYR A 173 -17.37 1.33 -5.67
CA TYR A 173 -16.40 0.78 -4.69
C TYR A 173 -15.14 0.31 -5.39
N VAL A 174 -14.02 0.45 -4.67
CA VAL A 174 -12.69 -0.06 -5.09
C VAL A 174 -12.05 -0.78 -3.90
N PHE A 175 -11.56 -2.00 -4.16
CA PHE A 175 -10.83 -2.82 -3.21
C PHE A 175 -9.41 -3.11 -3.68
#